data_0f7744d9f0c64a577cadad57cce1c8be
#
_entry.id   0f7744d9f0c64a577cadad57cce1c8be
#
_cell.length_a   1.000
_cell.length_b   1.000
_cell.length_c   1.000
_cell.angle_alpha   90.00
_cell.angle_beta   90.00
_cell.angle_gamma   90.00
#
_symmetry.space_group_name_H-M   'P 1'
#
loop_
_entity.id
_entity.type
_entity.pdbx_description
1 polymer ?
#
loop_
_entity_poly.entity_id
_entity_poly.type
_entity_poly.pdbx_seq_one_letter_code
_entity_poly.pdbx_strand_id
1 'polypeptide(L)'
;SRRQRQMCIRDRYEDEECDIIQLCSEVLDKVNGREESTVSVSLQTDLKEQLARTDRRWFDTLLVSMLTPSENDTARYEAIIRIRRDRTRSALYFDVVNAPFAKVHFENKTSLIRHEINAHFIHYFGGIYKVQTEAEEGPTISFTIPCRD
;
A
#
# COMPACT_ATOMS: atom_id res chain seq x y z
N SER A 1 23.52 -15.12 -16.34
CA SER A 1 24.71 -14.55 -15.71
C SER A 1 24.30 -13.64 -14.55
N ARG A 2 25.26 -13.36 -13.70
CA ARG A 2 25.06 -12.47 -12.55
C ARG A 2 24.60 -11.06 -12.98
N ARG A 3 25.13 -10.62 -14.11
CA ARG A 3 24.79 -9.31 -14.68
C ARG A 3 23.35 -9.26 -15.20
N GLN A 4 22.90 -10.35 -15.80
CA GLN A 4 21.51 -10.46 -16.25
C GLN A 4 20.53 -10.50 -15.07
N ARG A 5 20.90 -11.17 -13.98
CA ARG A 5 20.07 -11.20 -12.77
C ARG A 5 19.94 -9.81 -12.16
N GLN A 6 21.03 -9.03 -12.13
CA GLN A 6 20.98 -7.66 -11.60
C GLN A 6 20.12 -6.76 -12.49
N MET A 7 20.19 -6.93 -13.81
CA MET A 7 19.34 -6.19 -14.73
C MET A 7 17.87 -6.55 -14.54
N CYS A 8 17.55 -7.84 -14.40
CA CYS A 8 16.17 -8.29 -14.16
C CYS A 8 15.62 -7.74 -12.86
N ILE A 9 16.43 -7.64 -11.81
CA ILE A 9 16.00 -7.08 -10.52
C ILE A 9 15.79 -5.57 -10.63
N ARG A 10 16.66 -4.87 -11.36
CA ARG A 10 16.55 -3.43 -11.58
C ARG A 10 15.36 -3.06 -12.46
N ASP A 11 15.09 -3.90 -13.47
CA ASP A 11 13.99 -3.66 -14.41
C ASP A 11 12.64 -4.15 -13.87
N ARG A 12 12.63 -4.69 -12.66
CA ARG A 12 11.42 -5.21 -12.03
C ARG A 12 10.38 -4.12 -11.76
N TYR A 13 10.85 -2.92 -11.43
CA TYR A 13 9.98 -1.78 -11.16
C TYR A 13 10.23 -0.67 -12.17
N GLU A 14 9.14 -0.12 -12.70
CA GLU A 14 9.19 1.04 -13.57
C GLU A 14 9.06 2.30 -12.71
N ASP A 15 10.16 3.05 -12.59
CA ASP A 15 10.21 4.28 -11.81
C ASP A 15 9.64 5.43 -12.64
N GLU A 16 8.45 5.88 -12.29
CA GLU A 16 7.80 7.00 -13.00
C GLU A 16 7.19 7.98 -11.99
N GLU A 17 7.01 9.22 -12.45
CA GLU A 17 6.35 10.24 -11.63
C GLU A 17 4.84 10.06 -11.73
N CYS A 18 4.18 9.92 -10.58
CA CYS A 18 2.75 9.65 -10.51
C CYS A 18 2.08 10.59 -9.52
N ASP A 19 0.83 10.94 -9.81
CA ASP A 19 -0.02 11.58 -8.83
C ASP A 19 -0.58 10.51 -7.89
N ILE A 20 -0.06 10.49 -6.68
CA ILE A 20 -0.38 9.45 -5.68
C ILE A 20 -1.85 9.54 -5.26
N ILE A 21 -2.41 10.74 -5.18
CA ILE A 21 -3.80 10.92 -4.78
C ILE A 21 -4.73 10.32 -5.84
N GLN A 22 -4.41 10.53 -7.11
CA GLN A 22 -5.18 9.93 -8.20
C GLN A 22 -5.09 8.41 -8.18
N LEU A 23 -3.89 7.86 -7.95
CA LEU A 23 -3.71 6.41 -7.87
C LEU A 23 -4.55 5.80 -6.73
N CYS A 24 -4.56 6.46 -5.57
CA CYS A 24 -5.37 5.99 -4.44
C CYS A 24 -6.86 6.06 -4.75
N SER A 25 -7.31 7.13 -5.42
CA SER A 25 -8.71 7.25 -5.82
C SER A 25 -9.13 6.13 -6.78
N GLU A 26 -8.27 5.77 -7.72
CA GLU A 26 -8.53 4.65 -8.63
C GLU A 26 -8.65 3.32 -7.88
N VAL A 27 -7.80 3.11 -6.87
CA VAL A 27 -7.89 1.91 -6.03
C VAL A 27 -9.20 1.87 -5.24
N LEU A 28 -9.61 3.00 -4.68
CA LEU A 28 -10.89 3.11 -3.98
C LEU A 28 -12.05 2.70 -4.87
N ASP A 29 -12.09 3.25 -6.09
CA ASP A 29 -13.15 2.92 -7.05
C ASP A 29 -13.15 1.43 -7.39
N LYS A 30 -11.98 0.85 -7.55
CA LYS A 30 -11.82 -0.57 -7.87
C LYS A 30 -12.31 -1.46 -6.73
N VAL A 31 -11.92 -1.16 -5.49
CA VAL A 31 -12.29 -1.96 -4.32
C VAL A 31 -13.76 -1.80 -3.98
N ASN A 32 -14.25 -0.56 -3.94
CA ASN A 32 -15.65 -0.27 -3.60
C ASN A 32 -16.63 -0.73 -4.69
N GLY A 33 -16.17 -0.84 -5.93
CA GLY A 33 -17.01 -1.24 -7.06
C GLY A 33 -17.23 -2.74 -7.20
N ARG A 34 -16.59 -3.57 -6.38
CA ARG A 34 -16.78 -5.02 -6.44
C ARG A 34 -18.11 -5.41 -5.80
N GLU A 35 -18.94 -6.16 -6.53
CA GLU A 35 -20.28 -6.55 -6.05
C GLU A 35 -20.26 -7.40 -4.79
N GLU A 36 -19.29 -8.27 -4.65
CA GLU A 36 -19.18 -9.18 -3.50
C GLU A 36 -18.18 -8.69 -2.45
N SER A 37 -17.81 -7.41 -2.50
CA SER A 37 -16.82 -6.88 -1.59
C SER A 37 -17.37 -6.75 -0.18
N THR A 38 -16.63 -7.29 0.78
CA THR A 38 -16.88 -7.06 2.21
C THR A 38 -16.09 -5.88 2.74
N VAL A 39 -15.33 -5.21 1.87
CA VAL A 39 -14.49 -4.09 2.24
C VAL A 39 -15.02 -2.80 1.62
N SER A 40 -15.26 -1.82 2.48
CA SER A 40 -15.56 -0.45 2.07
C SER A 40 -14.37 0.40 2.46
N VAL A 41 -13.81 1.17 1.52
CA VAL A 41 -12.63 1.96 1.78
C VAL A 41 -12.88 3.43 1.46
N SER A 42 -12.35 4.32 2.31
CA SER A 42 -12.42 5.76 2.11
C SER A 42 -11.03 6.36 2.14
N LEU A 43 -10.89 7.54 1.56
CA LEU A 43 -9.63 8.29 1.52
C LEU A 43 -9.74 9.48 2.46
N GLN A 44 -8.76 9.63 3.35
CA GLN A 44 -8.68 10.74 4.28
C GLN A 44 -7.36 11.48 4.06
N THR A 45 -7.42 12.66 3.44
CA THR A 45 -6.24 13.47 3.18
C THR A 45 -6.64 14.92 2.92
N ASP A 46 -5.75 15.84 3.25
CA ASP A 46 -5.89 17.25 2.89
C ASP A 46 -5.27 17.55 1.52
N LEU A 47 -4.57 16.59 0.94
CA LEU A 47 -3.88 16.76 -0.33
C LEU A 47 -4.85 16.54 -1.48
N LYS A 48 -4.84 17.46 -2.46
CA LYS A 48 -5.66 17.32 -3.67
C LYS A 48 -4.90 16.58 -4.77
N GLU A 49 -3.61 16.83 -4.86
CA GLU A 49 -2.72 16.10 -5.74
C GLU A 49 -1.33 16.08 -5.11
N GLN A 50 -0.57 15.05 -5.36
CA GLN A 50 0.79 14.95 -4.85
C GLN A 50 1.59 14.04 -5.75
N LEU A 51 2.66 14.58 -6.32
CA LEU A 51 3.56 13.81 -7.18
C LEU A 51 4.59 13.06 -6.34
N ALA A 52 4.86 11.84 -6.72
CA ALA A 52 5.93 11.04 -6.15
C ALA A 52 6.41 10.05 -7.22
N ARG A 53 7.63 9.57 -7.06
CA ARG A 53 8.17 8.57 -7.98
C ARG A 53 7.91 7.18 -7.42
N THR A 54 7.23 6.37 -8.20
CA THR A 54 6.93 4.98 -7.85
C THR A 54 6.59 4.20 -9.11
N ASP A 55 6.40 2.90 -8.96
CA ASP A 55 5.86 2.07 -10.05
C ASP A 55 4.35 2.03 -9.91
N ARG A 56 3.64 2.61 -10.86
CA ARG A 56 2.17 2.73 -10.83
C ARG A 56 1.48 1.38 -10.68
N ARG A 57 1.93 0.38 -11.42
CA ARG A 57 1.30 -0.95 -11.42
C ARG A 57 1.51 -1.68 -10.11
N TRP A 58 2.73 -1.64 -9.59
CA TRP A 58 3.05 -2.27 -8.31
C TRP A 58 2.39 -1.55 -7.13
N PHE A 59 2.30 -0.22 -7.19
CA PHE A 59 1.63 0.55 -6.16
C PHE A 59 0.14 0.22 -6.10
N ASP A 60 -0.52 0.12 -7.25
CA ASP A 60 -1.92 -0.32 -7.34
C ASP A 60 -2.08 -1.72 -6.73
N THR A 61 -1.24 -2.65 -7.14
CA THR A 61 -1.26 -4.04 -6.64
C THR A 61 -1.05 -4.09 -5.13
N LEU A 62 -0.11 -3.31 -4.63
CA LEU A 62 0.18 -3.22 -3.20
C LEU A 62 -1.05 -2.77 -2.40
N LEU A 63 -1.68 -1.68 -2.81
CA LEU A 63 -2.86 -1.16 -2.11
C LEU A 63 -4.03 -2.14 -2.19
N VAL A 64 -4.29 -2.71 -3.36
CA VAL A 64 -5.36 -3.70 -3.51
C VAL A 64 -5.11 -4.91 -2.62
N SER A 65 -3.86 -5.36 -2.52
CA SER A 65 -3.53 -6.50 -1.67
C SER A 65 -3.76 -6.21 -0.19
N MET A 66 -3.47 -5.00 0.25
CA MET A 66 -3.73 -4.59 1.65
C MET A 66 -5.22 -4.59 1.99
N LEU A 67 -6.06 -4.34 1.00
CA LEU A 67 -7.51 -4.21 1.15
C LEU A 67 -8.26 -5.48 0.77
N THR A 68 -7.55 -6.57 0.51
CA THR A 68 -8.16 -7.85 0.14
C THR A 68 -8.12 -8.81 1.33
N PRO A 69 -9.28 -9.24 1.85
CA PRO A 69 -9.32 -10.21 2.93
C PRO A 69 -8.92 -11.60 2.44
N SER A 70 -8.61 -12.50 3.36
CA SER A 70 -8.34 -13.89 3.02
C SER A 70 -9.62 -14.57 2.51
N GLU A 71 -9.47 -15.67 1.74
CA GLU A 71 -10.59 -16.35 1.10
C GLU A 71 -11.69 -16.80 2.05
N ASN A 72 -11.32 -17.16 3.27
CA ASN A 72 -12.27 -17.64 4.27
C ASN A 72 -12.78 -16.55 5.20
N ASP A 73 -12.35 -15.33 4.99
CA ASP A 73 -12.73 -14.21 5.85
C ASP A 73 -14.02 -13.57 5.33
N THR A 74 -15.10 -13.75 6.09
CA THR A 74 -16.42 -13.21 5.74
C THR A 74 -16.73 -11.93 6.52
N ALA A 75 -15.80 -11.44 7.33
CA ALA A 75 -15.98 -10.21 8.10
C ALA A 75 -16.09 -9.00 7.18
N ARG A 76 -16.78 -7.98 7.66
CA ARG A 76 -16.88 -6.70 6.94
C ARG A 76 -15.85 -5.73 7.48
N TYR A 77 -15.22 -4.98 6.58
CA TYR A 77 -14.17 -4.04 6.92
C TYR A 77 -14.52 -2.65 6.41
N GLU A 78 -14.37 -1.67 7.28
CA GLU A 78 -14.41 -0.26 6.90
C GLU A 78 -12.99 0.27 7.00
N ALA A 79 -12.28 0.24 5.88
CA ALA A 79 -10.89 0.65 5.82
C ALA A 79 -10.76 2.13 5.46
N ILE A 80 -9.68 2.74 5.91
CA ILE A 80 -9.39 4.14 5.60
C ILE A 80 -7.95 4.21 5.11
N ILE A 81 -7.75 4.82 3.95
CA ILE A 81 -6.40 5.18 3.49
C ILE A 81 -6.18 6.63 3.93
N ARG A 82 -5.30 6.80 4.90
CA ARG A 82 -4.96 8.11 5.43
C ARG A 82 -3.61 8.53 4.87
N ILE A 83 -3.55 9.70 4.25
CA ILE A 83 -2.33 10.21 3.64
C ILE A 83 -2.02 11.59 4.21
N ARG A 84 -0.80 11.76 4.69
CA ARG A 84 -0.31 13.06 5.13
C ARG A 84 1.10 13.29 4.60
N ARG A 85 1.47 14.53 4.47
CA ARG A 85 2.78 14.92 4.00
C ARG A 85 3.61 15.51 5.13
N ASP A 86 4.82 15.00 5.28
CA ASP A 86 5.81 15.59 6.18
C ASP A 86 6.72 16.48 5.35
N ARG A 87 6.57 17.80 5.48
CA ARG A 87 7.36 18.78 4.72
C ARG A 87 8.82 18.79 5.12
N THR A 88 9.10 18.48 6.38
CA THR A 88 10.46 18.48 6.91
C THR A 88 11.30 17.38 6.28
N ARG A 89 10.69 16.22 6.03
CA ARG A 89 11.38 15.04 5.51
C ARG A 89 11.11 14.78 4.04
N SER A 90 10.29 15.60 3.39
CA SER A 90 9.85 15.39 1.99
C SER A 90 9.35 13.97 1.77
N ALA A 91 8.43 13.55 2.62
CA ALA A 91 7.89 12.20 2.60
C ALA A 91 6.37 12.21 2.75
N LEU A 92 5.73 11.24 2.09
CA LEU A 92 4.32 10.94 2.27
C LEU A 92 4.18 9.79 3.25
N TYR A 93 3.29 9.94 4.20
CA TYR A 93 2.95 8.91 5.19
C TYR A 93 1.59 8.35 4.89
N PHE A 94 1.52 7.03 4.75
CA PHE A 94 0.30 6.30 4.48
C PHE A 94 -0.04 5.42 5.68
N ASP A 95 -1.27 5.51 6.15
CA ASP A 95 -1.83 4.56 7.10
C ASP A 95 -3.04 3.94 6.46
N VAL A 96 -2.99 2.64 6.17
CA VAL A 96 -4.15 1.88 5.71
C VAL A 96 -4.77 1.26 6.95
N VAL A 97 -5.75 1.97 7.49
CA VAL A 97 -6.38 1.65 8.78
C VAL A 97 -7.44 0.58 8.58
N ASN A 98 -7.48 -0.37 9.50
CA ASN A 98 -8.38 -1.52 9.46
C ASN A 98 -8.24 -2.32 8.16
N ALA A 99 -6.98 -2.51 7.76
CA ALA A 99 -6.64 -3.25 6.55
C ALA A 99 -6.83 -4.76 6.77
N PRO A 100 -7.65 -5.42 5.94
CA PRO A 100 -7.88 -6.86 6.12
C PRO A 100 -6.59 -7.68 6.13
N PHE A 101 -5.63 -7.30 5.29
CA PHE A 101 -4.37 -8.04 5.18
C PHE A 101 -3.49 -7.92 6.43
N ALA A 102 -3.60 -6.84 7.20
CA ALA A 102 -2.84 -6.66 8.43
C ALA A 102 -3.25 -7.68 9.51
N LYS A 103 -4.49 -8.13 9.48
CA LYS A 103 -5.04 -9.06 10.47
C LYS A 103 -4.41 -10.45 10.39
N VAL A 104 -3.96 -10.88 9.22
CA VAL A 104 -3.42 -12.23 9.00
C VAL A 104 -1.90 -12.27 8.94
N HIS A 105 -1.26 -11.23 9.46
CA HIS A 105 0.19 -11.02 9.35
C HIS A 105 1.05 -12.22 9.78
N PHE A 106 0.71 -12.88 10.88
CA PHE A 106 1.51 -13.99 11.42
C PHE A 106 0.87 -15.36 11.25
N GLU A 107 -0.26 -15.48 10.56
CA GLU A 107 -1.02 -16.73 10.55
C GLU A 107 -0.53 -17.78 9.55
N ASN A 108 0.18 -17.38 8.49
CA ASN A 108 0.72 -18.33 7.54
C ASN A 108 1.90 -17.76 6.76
N LYS A 109 2.65 -18.67 6.12
CA LYS A 109 3.84 -18.31 5.36
C LYS A 109 3.54 -17.45 4.13
N THR A 110 2.41 -17.68 3.47
CA THR A 110 2.02 -16.92 2.29
C THR A 110 1.82 -15.46 2.63
N SER A 111 1.17 -15.17 3.75
CA SER A 111 0.97 -13.79 4.21
C SER A 111 2.29 -13.13 4.56
N LEU A 112 3.20 -13.84 5.22
CA LEU A 112 4.52 -13.30 5.54
C LEU A 112 5.30 -12.95 4.28
N ILE A 113 5.28 -13.83 3.28
CA ILE A 113 5.95 -13.59 2.01
C ILE A 113 5.37 -12.36 1.30
N ARG A 114 4.05 -12.22 1.31
CA ARG A 114 3.40 -11.05 0.70
C ARG A 114 3.79 -9.75 1.40
N HIS A 115 3.89 -9.77 2.73
CA HIS A 115 4.38 -8.60 3.46
C HIS A 115 5.84 -8.29 3.14
N GLU A 116 6.67 -9.32 2.97
CA GLU A 116 8.06 -9.14 2.56
C GLU A 116 8.15 -8.52 1.16
N ILE A 117 7.32 -8.96 0.23
CA ILE A 117 7.26 -8.40 -1.12
C ILE A 117 6.85 -6.93 -1.07
N ASN A 118 5.82 -6.62 -0.28
CA ASN A 118 5.37 -5.24 -0.11
C ASN A 118 6.47 -4.36 0.50
N ALA A 119 7.14 -4.87 1.53
CA ALA A 119 8.23 -4.15 2.18
C ALA A 119 9.39 -3.91 1.22
N HIS A 120 9.73 -4.90 0.41
CA HIS A 120 10.79 -4.78 -0.58
C HIS A 120 10.48 -3.68 -1.60
N PHE A 121 9.24 -3.65 -2.09
CA PHE A 121 8.80 -2.61 -3.03
C PHE A 121 8.93 -1.23 -2.40
N ILE A 122 8.43 -1.05 -1.19
CA ILE A 122 8.48 0.24 -0.50
C ILE A 122 9.93 0.66 -0.23
N HIS A 123 10.78 -0.27 0.22
CA HIS A 123 12.19 0.01 0.47
C HIS A 123 12.94 0.38 -0.81
N TYR A 124 12.59 -0.24 -1.92
CA TYR A 124 13.21 0.07 -3.21
C TYR A 124 13.01 1.55 -3.58
N PHE A 125 11.82 2.10 -3.29
CA PHE A 125 11.54 3.51 -3.55
C PHE A 125 11.90 4.42 -2.38
N GLY A 126 12.64 3.93 -1.40
CA GLY A 126 13.20 4.73 -0.32
C GLY A 126 12.29 4.92 0.89
N GLY A 127 11.24 4.11 1.00
CA GLY A 127 10.29 4.22 2.10
C GLY A 127 10.47 3.17 3.18
N ILE A 128 9.56 3.17 4.14
CA ILE A 128 9.52 2.24 5.27
C ILE A 128 8.14 1.58 5.29
N TYR A 129 8.08 0.29 5.58
CA TYR A 129 6.85 -0.50 5.63
C TYR A 129 6.71 -1.14 7.01
N LYS A 130 5.52 -1.03 7.61
CA LYS A 130 5.28 -1.50 8.97
C LYS A 130 3.84 -2.02 9.11
N VAL A 131 3.69 -3.15 9.78
CA VAL A 131 2.37 -3.73 10.08
C VAL A 131 2.11 -3.59 11.58
N GLN A 132 0.96 -3.04 11.94
CA GLN A 132 0.55 -2.84 13.33
C GLN A 132 -0.75 -3.61 13.56
N THR A 133 -0.65 -4.80 14.14
CA THR A 133 -1.79 -5.68 14.37
C THR A 133 -2.66 -5.25 15.55
N GLU A 134 -2.10 -4.49 16.49
CA GLU A 134 -2.77 -4.08 17.73
C GLU A 134 -3.02 -2.57 17.84
N ALA A 135 -3.11 -1.87 16.69
CA ALA A 135 -3.43 -0.45 16.71
C ALA A 135 -4.87 -0.22 17.21
N GLU A 136 -5.09 0.88 17.92
CA GLU A 136 -6.41 1.21 18.51
C GLU A 136 -7.52 1.28 17.47
N GLU A 137 -7.22 1.77 16.29
CA GLU A 137 -8.20 1.92 15.19
C GLU A 137 -8.39 0.63 14.39
N GLY A 138 -7.75 -0.46 14.79
CA GLY A 138 -7.77 -1.74 14.10
C GLY A 138 -6.42 -2.06 13.44
N PRO A 139 -6.25 -3.27 12.90
CA PRO A 139 -5.00 -3.64 12.24
C PRO A 139 -4.65 -2.67 11.13
N THR A 140 -3.45 -2.12 11.14
CA THR A 140 -3.04 -1.02 10.26
C THR A 140 -1.73 -1.35 9.57
N ILE A 141 -1.64 -1.02 8.27
CA ILE A 141 -0.40 -1.10 7.52
C ILE A 141 0.04 0.34 7.26
N SER A 142 1.24 0.68 7.72
CA SER A 142 1.80 2.02 7.55
C SER A 142 3.03 1.96 6.66
N PHE A 143 3.13 2.90 5.74
CA PHE A 143 4.34 3.00 4.91
C PHE A 143 4.59 4.45 4.52
N THR A 144 5.82 4.71 4.10
CA THR A 144 6.23 6.04 3.63
C THR A 144 6.77 5.94 2.22
N ILE A 145 6.63 7.03 1.48
CA ILE A 145 7.26 7.19 0.16
C ILE A 145 7.86 8.59 0.10
N PRO A 146 9.11 8.75 -0.36
CA PRO A 146 9.66 10.08 -0.60
C PRO A 146 8.85 10.82 -1.65
N CYS A 147 8.70 12.11 -1.49
CA CYS A 147 7.96 12.93 -2.44
C CYS A 147 8.72 14.22 -2.73
N ARG A 148 8.34 14.88 -3.81
CA ARG A 148 8.87 16.18 -4.20
C ARG A 148 7.86 17.28 -3.91
N ASP A 149 8.37 18.48 -3.72
CA ASP A 149 7.54 19.65 -3.55
C ASP A 149 6.79 20.05 -4.84
#